data_d111241227eddd96fc3a757444766352
#
_entry.id   d111241227eddd96fc3a757444766352
#
_cell.length_a   1.000
_cell.length_b   1.000
_cell.length_c   1.000
_cell.angle_alpha   90.00
_cell.angle_beta   90.00
_cell.angle_gamma   90.00
#
_symmetry.space_group_name_H-M   'P 1'
#
loop_
_entity.id
_entity.type
_entity.pdbx_description
1 polymer ?
#
loop_
_entity_poly.entity_id
_entity_poly.type
_entity_poly.pdbx_seq_one_letter_code
_entity_poly.pdbx_strand_id
1 'polypeptide(L)'
;MKKPLVALLAALTATVTACSLDSNNSADDVVDVVIGYQSKTINTVTAGTLLRAKGFLEQRLADITAENGTKYNVVWQDYDTGAPITAQMVAEKIDIGSMGDYPMLINGSKTQSNERARTDIVSVTGYHPKGALNMVVVDPASPVQTLTDLAGQKVSASVGSAGHGTLVRALERAGLDPKTGVDVLNQQPQVGASVLESGQVDGLSQFVAWPGLLVYQDKARLLYDGAELDYPTLHGVVVREDYAARHPEVLDAFLQSQLDATEFLNAEPLEASRIVADGSGLPQEVVYLYNGPGGTSFDTTLKPSLVDALKGDVPYLKSIGDFAELDVAGFVNDGPLRKAFTERGLDYQAALDAKSAPTGGELWLQGSDSTQTVANSTELLRAVRAAEADGATVRAAYVPDAELGTRWFADKAVWVKDGQSYLPFGTQAGAQRHIAAHPGAAVISYREALVGVQ
;
A
#
# COMPACT_ATOMS: atom_id res chain seq x y z
N MET A 1 62.32 -26.67 -51.42
CA MET A 1 63.39 -25.99 -50.66
C MET A 1 62.76 -25.22 -49.51
N LYS A 2 62.72 -25.77 -48.31
CA LYS A 2 62.14 -25.14 -47.15
C LYS A 2 63.21 -24.98 -46.11
N LYS A 3 63.48 -23.75 -45.63
CA LYS A 3 64.37 -23.47 -44.53
C LYS A 3 63.55 -23.27 -43.23
N PRO A 4 63.91 -23.84 -42.10
CA PRO A 4 63.26 -23.56 -40.85
C PRO A 4 63.92 -22.36 -40.14
N LEU A 5 63.12 -21.51 -39.53
CA LEU A 5 63.52 -20.40 -38.68
C LEU A 5 63.59 -20.92 -37.22
N VAL A 6 64.75 -20.77 -36.62
CA VAL A 6 65.01 -21.09 -35.22
C VAL A 6 64.61 -19.86 -34.37
N ALA A 7 63.68 -20.02 -33.44
CA ALA A 7 63.35 -18.99 -32.45
C ALA A 7 64.17 -19.19 -31.17
N LEU A 8 64.91 -18.16 -30.80
CA LEU A 8 65.68 -18.09 -29.57
C LEU A 8 64.78 -17.66 -28.38
N LEU A 9 64.65 -18.52 -27.39
CA LEU A 9 63.94 -18.20 -26.15
C LEU A 9 64.95 -17.55 -25.16
N ALA A 10 64.76 -16.26 -24.86
CA ALA A 10 65.49 -15.58 -23.80
C ALA A 10 64.64 -15.64 -22.52
N ALA A 11 65.11 -16.35 -21.52
CA ALA A 11 64.54 -16.39 -20.17
C ALA A 11 64.95 -15.14 -19.40
N LEU A 12 64.00 -14.26 -19.09
CA LEU A 12 64.15 -13.19 -18.10
C LEU A 12 63.63 -13.69 -16.76
N THR A 13 64.55 -13.94 -15.82
CA THR A 13 64.25 -14.15 -14.41
C THR A 13 63.98 -12.80 -13.75
N ALA A 14 62.72 -12.49 -13.50
CA ALA A 14 62.34 -11.35 -12.67
C ALA A 14 62.29 -11.81 -11.21
N THR A 15 63.19 -11.30 -10.40
CA THR A 15 63.18 -11.39 -8.93
C THR A 15 62.03 -10.50 -8.41
N VAL A 16 60.97 -11.13 -7.93
CA VAL A 16 59.90 -10.45 -7.23
C VAL A 16 60.37 -10.22 -5.79
N THR A 17 60.76 -8.99 -5.51
CA THR A 17 60.91 -8.52 -4.13
C THR A 17 59.50 -8.32 -3.55
N ALA A 18 59.08 -9.21 -2.68
CA ALA A 18 57.85 -9.04 -1.90
C ALA A 18 58.08 -7.93 -0.87
N CYS A 19 57.71 -6.70 -1.19
CA CYS A 19 57.44 -5.70 -0.16
C CYS A 19 56.12 -6.10 0.51
N SER A 20 56.20 -6.61 1.73
CA SER A 20 55.06 -6.64 2.66
C SER A 20 54.75 -5.19 2.99
N LEU A 21 53.79 -4.63 2.26
CA LEU A 21 53.06 -3.47 2.70
C LEU A 21 52.08 -3.98 3.79
N ASP A 22 52.43 -3.77 5.05
CA ASP A 22 51.43 -3.68 6.13
C ASP A 22 50.52 -2.52 5.78
N SER A 23 49.53 -2.80 4.98
CA SER A 23 48.36 -1.93 4.85
C SER A 23 47.44 -2.23 6.03
N ASN A 24 47.70 -1.61 7.18
CA ASN A 24 46.65 -1.20 8.10
C ASN A 24 45.80 -0.12 7.40
N ASN A 25 45.16 -0.46 6.32
CA ASN A 25 43.94 0.20 5.85
C ASN A 25 42.81 -0.61 6.48
N SER A 26 42.31 -0.15 7.61
CA SER A 26 40.91 -0.32 7.95
C SER A 26 40.17 0.25 6.75
N ALA A 27 39.77 -0.61 5.78
CA ALA A 27 38.67 -0.27 4.90
C ALA A 27 37.55 0.18 5.85
N ASP A 28 37.14 1.42 5.75
CA ASP A 28 35.97 1.91 6.47
C ASP A 28 34.83 0.91 6.14
N ASP A 29 34.48 0.07 7.11
CA ASP A 29 33.39 -0.90 6.94
C ASP A 29 32.09 -0.11 6.78
N VAL A 30 31.69 0.07 5.54
CA VAL A 30 30.41 0.69 5.18
C VAL A 30 29.34 -0.38 5.22
N VAL A 31 28.34 -0.19 6.05
CA VAL A 31 27.16 -1.07 6.12
C VAL A 31 26.15 -0.61 5.07
N ASP A 32 25.90 -1.44 4.07
CA ASP A 32 24.79 -1.22 3.14
C ASP A 32 23.45 -1.51 3.82
N VAL A 33 22.49 -0.61 3.63
CA VAL A 33 21.10 -0.72 4.10
C VAL A 33 20.22 -0.66 2.88
N VAL A 34 19.84 -1.81 2.33
CA VAL A 34 19.06 -1.88 1.09
C VAL A 34 17.59 -2.07 1.40
N ILE A 35 16.77 -1.09 0.99
CA ILE A 35 15.35 -1.02 1.30
C ILE A 35 14.52 -1.11 0.02
N GLY A 36 13.66 -2.13 -0.07
CA GLY A 36 12.66 -2.28 -1.13
C GLY A 36 11.34 -1.64 -0.74
N TYR A 37 10.83 -0.72 -1.54
CA TYR A 37 9.57 -0.04 -1.30
C TYR A 37 8.74 0.12 -2.58
N GLN A 38 7.52 0.64 -2.47
CA GLN A 38 6.59 0.80 -3.57
C GLN A 38 6.04 2.23 -3.57
N SER A 39 6.57 3.11 -4.41
CA SER A 39 6.21 4.54 -4.39
C SER A 39 4.72 4.82 -4.67
N LYS A 40 4.08 3.98 -5.49
CA LYS A 40 2.66 4.11 -5.87
C LYS A 40 1.69 3.30 -5.01
N THR A 41 2.22 2.52 -4.05
CA THR A 41 1.41 1.82 -3.05
C THR A 41 1.36 2.65 -1.78
N ILE A 42 0.46 3.62 -1.76
CA ILE A 42 0.51 4.76 -0.83
C ILE A 42 0.12 4.46 0.62
N ASN A 43 -0.28 3.25 0.95
CA ASN A 43 -0.44 2.79 2.33
C ASN A 43 0.83 2.18 2.92
N THR A 44 1.95 2.16 2.16
CA THR A 44 3.29 1.80 2.67
C THR A 44 4.21 3.00 2.90
N VAL A 45 3.71 4.22 2.73
CA VAL A 45 4.54 5.45 2.68
C VAL A 45 5.36 5.71 3.94
N THR A 46 4.89 5.26 5.11
CA THR A 46 5.59 5.43 6.39
C THR A 46 6.83 4.54 6.52
N ALA A 47 6.99 3.55 5.63
CA ALA A 47 8.19 2.72 5.49
C ALA A 47 8.80 2.84 4.07
N GLY A 48 8.41 3.85 3.30
CA GLY A 48 8.82 4.06 1.92
C GLY A 48 8.88 5.54 1.56
N THR A 49 8.01 5.98 0.65
CA THR A 49 8.06 7.31 0.02
C THR A 49 8.15 8.47 1.00
N LEU A 50 7.33 8.50 2.04
CA LEU A 50 7.32 9.59 3.03
C LEU A 50 8.57 9.54 3.92
N LEU A 51 8.91 8.37 4.45
CA LEU A 51 10.08 8.17 5.29
C LEU A 51 11.36 8.58 4.56
N ARG A 52 11.52 8.13 3.32
CA ARG A 52 12.62 8.49 2.43
C ARG A 52 12.66 10.00 2.14
N ALA A 53 11.54 10.60 1.76
CA ALA A 53 11.47 12.02 1.41
C ALA A 53 11.81 12.94 2.59
N LYS A 54 11.49 12.50 3.82
CA LYS A 54 11.83 13.21 5.05
C LYS A 54 13.26 12.98 5.51
N GLY A 55 13.96 11.95 4.98
CA GLY A 55 15.33 11.61 5.36
C GLY A 55 15.48 11.14 6.81
N PHE A 56 14.41 10.64 7.42
CA PHE A 56 14.42 10.28 8.85
C PHE A 56 15.43 9.17 9.18
N LEU A 57 15.54 8.16 8.30
CA LEU A 57 16.49 7.06 8.51
C LEU A 57 17.93 7.52 8.35
N GLU A 58 18.21 8.25 7.28
CA GLU A 58 19.56 8.77 6.98
C GLU A 58 20.07 9.66 8.11
N GLN A 59 19.19 10.49 8.68
CA GLN A 59 19.55 11.34 9.80
C GLN A 59 19.89 10.53 11.06
N ARG A 60 19.09 9.52 11.42
CA ARG A 60 19.36 8.65 12.57
C ARG A 60 20.65 7.84 12.40
N LEU A 61 20.89 7.32 11.20
CA LEU A 61 22.12 6.59 10.91
C LEU A 61 23.35 7.51 10.93
N ALA A 62 23.21 8.78 10.56
CA ALA A 62 24.29 9.76 10.71
C ALA A 62 24.62 10.04 12.20
N ASP A 63 23.60 10.11 13.07
CA ASP A 63 23.79 10.25 14.52
C ASP A 63 24.53 9.01 15.09
N ILE A 64 24.13 7.80 14.71
CA ILE A 64 24.81 6.54 15.09
C ILE A 64 26.26 6.53 14.59
N THR A 65 26.50 6.98 13.34
CA THR A 65 27.84 7.13 12.79
C THR A 65 28.72 8.06 13.64
N ALA A 66 28.15 9.16 14.11
CA ALA A 66 28.87 10.11 14.97
C ALA A 66 29.25 9.50 16.34
N GLU A 67 28.46 8.55 16.83
CA GLU A 67 28.68 7.87 18.11
C GLU A 67 29.69 6.72 18.00
N ASN A 68 29.60 5.87 16.97
CA ASN A 68 30.36 4.61 16.88
C ASN A 68 31.38 4.55 15.73
N GLY A 69 31.36 5.53 14.81
CA GLY A 69 32.26 5.60 13.65
C GLY A 69 31.89 4.71 12.47
N THR A 70 30.87 3.85 12.59
CA THR A 70 30.38 3.00 11.50
C THR A 70 29.65 3.84 10.46
N LYS A 71 30.00 3.69 9.18
CA LYS A 71 29.32 4.38 8.08
C LYS A 71 28.20 3.52 7.52
N TYR A 72 27.08 4.16 7.19
CA TYR A 72 25.93 3.50 6.59
C TYR A 72 25.64 4.09 5.21
N ASN A 73 25.34 3.21 4.24
CA ASN A 73 24.93 3.57 2.89
C ASN A 73 23.49 3.11 2.65
N VAL A 74 22.53 4.03 2.67
CA VAL A 74 21.10 3.71 2.48
C VAL A 74 20.78 3.70 0.99
N VAL A 75 20.27 2.56 0.51
CA VAL A 75 19.90 2.34 -0.89
C VAL A 75 18.40 2.03 -0.97
N TRP A 76 17.65 2.95 -1.53
CA TRP A 76 16.21 2.78 -1.77
C TRP A 76 15.96 2.21 -3.16
N GLN A 77 15.20 1.11 -3.22
CA GLN A 77 14.82 0.46 -4.47
C GLN A 77 13.29 0.47 -4.62
N ASP A 78 12.81 1.13 -5.66
CA ASP A 78 11.37 1.28 -5.95
C ASP A 78 10.86 0.17 -6.86
N TYR A 79 9.70 -0.41 -6.52
CA TYR A 79 9.07 -1.50 -7.24
C TYR A 79 7.56 -1.26 -7.40
N ASP A 80 6.98 -1.77 -8.47
CA ASP A 80 5.53 -1.66 -8.72
C ASP A 80 4.69 -2.57 -7.82
N THR A 81 5.26 -3.70 -7.34
CA THR A 81 4.56 -4.71 -6.52
C THR A 81 5.53 -5.37 -5.52
N GLY A 82 4.99 -6.12 -4.55
CA GLY A 82 5.80 -6.83 -3.54
C GLY A 82 6.54 -8.06 -4.04
N ALA A 83 6.14 -8.66 -5.17
CA ALA A 83 6.76 -9.90 -5.66
C ALA A 83 8.25 -9.74 -6.06
N PRO A 84 8.68 -8.65 -6.75
CA PRO A 84 10.08 -8.40 -6.98
C PRO A 84 10.88 -8.16 -5.69
N ILE A 85 10.30 -7.46 -4.69
CA ILE A 85 10.94 -7.26 -3.38
C ILE A 85 11.25 -8.62 -2.75
N THR A 86 10.25 -9.52 -2.70
CA THR A 86 10.45 -10.90 -2.20
C THR A 86 11.57 -11.62 -2.94
N ALA A 87 11.61 -11.54 -4.27
CA ALA A 87 12.66 -12.19 -5.06
C ALA A 87 14.07 -11.66 -4.73
N GLN A 88 14.19 -10.35 -4.49
CA GLN A 88 15.45 -9.73 -4.10
C GLN A 88 15.84 -10.06 -2.64
N MET A 89 14.87 -10.20 -1.73
CA MET A 89 15.15 -10.65 -0.36
C MET A 89 15.64 -12.11 -0.33
N VAL A 90 15.02 -13.00 -1.11
CA VAL A 90 15.50 -14.39 -1.28
C VAL A 90 16.91 -14.44 -1.87
N ALA A 91 17.26 -13.49 -2.73
CA ALA A 91 18.60 -13.34 -3.32
C ALA A 91 19.57 -12.55 -2.43
N GLU A 92 19.21 -12.22 -1.21
CA GLU A 92 20.01 -11.47 -0.22
C GLU A 92 20.43 -10.06 -0.70
N LYS A 93 19.62 -9.43 -1.58
CA LYS A 93 19.89 -8.11 -2.18
C LYS A 93 19.03 -6.98 -1.61
N ILE A 94 18.02 -7.30 -0.84
CA ILE A 94 17.20 -6.37 -0.07
C ILE A 94 17.16 -6.86 1.37
N ASP A 95 17.36 -5.96 2.31
CA ASP A 95 17.42 -6.25 3.73
C ASP A 95 16.10 -5.97 4.43
N ILE A 96 15.45 -4.86 4.07
CA ILE A 96 14.15 -4.43 4.59
C ILE A 96 13.20 -4.20 3.41
N GLY A 97 11.95 -4.71 3.50
CA GLY A 97 10.96 -4.54 2.43
C GLY A 97 9.59 -4.18 2.99
N SER A 98 8.86 -3.30 2.29
CA SER A 98 7.46 -3.00 2.63
C SER A 98 6.51 -3.50 1.55
N MET A 99 5.44 -4.22 1.96
CA MET A 99 4.52 -4.85 1.02
C MET A 99 3.16 -5.16 1.66
N GLY A 100 2.17 -5.53 0.84
CA GLY A 100 0.84 -5.91 1.31
C GLY A 100 0.77 -7.29 1.95
N ASP A 101 -0.38 -7.63 2.48
CA ASP A 101 -0.71 -8.89 3.18
C ASP A 101 -0.34 -10.13 2.36
N TYR A 102 -0.93 -10.33 1.19
CA TYR A 102 -0.61 -11.48 0.33
C TYR A 102 0.85 -11.52 -0.11
N PRO A 103 1.49 -10.43 -0.55
CA PRO A 103 2.93 -10.41 -0.78
C PRO A 103 3.77 -10.79 0.44
N MET A 104 3.38 -10.37 1.67
CA MET A 104 4.07 -10.79 2.91
C MET A 104 3.92 -12.29 3.14
N LEU A 105 2.72 -12.85 2.99
CA LEU A 105 2.49 -14.29 3.14
C LEU A 105 3.28 -15.10 2.10
N ILE A 106 3.34 -14.64 0.85
CA ILE A 106 4.16 -15.25 -0.20
C ILE A 106 5.65 -15.14 0.14
N ASN A 107 6.08 -14.01 0.70
CA ASN A 107 7.44 -13.82 1.19
C ASN A 107 7.77 -14.86 2.27
N GLY A 108 6.98 -14.94 3.34
CA GLY A 108 7.16 -15.91 4.40
C GLY A 108 7.16 -17.36 3.91
N SER A 109 6.22 -17.71 3.02
CA SER A 109 6.16 -19.06 2.42
C SER A 109 7.45 -19.45 1.67
N LYS A 110 8.15 -18.48 1.07
CA LYS A 110 9.41 -18.69 0.34
C LYS A 110 10.65 -18.65 1.23
N THR A 111 10.60 -17.90 2.33
CA THR A 111 11.78 -17.58 3.13
C THR A 111 11.89 -18.38 4.42
N GLN A 112 10.78 -18.76 5.06
CA GLN A 112 10.79 -19.43 6.37
C GLN A 112 11.54 -20.77 6.39
N SER A 113 11.60 -21.48 5.27
CA SER A 113 12.37 -22.73 5.12
C SER A 113 13.83 -22.53 4.72
N ASN A 114 14.26 -21.29 4.48
CA ASN A 114 15.62 -20.94 4.04
C ASN A 114 16.31 -20.09 5.11
N GLU A 115 17.20 -20.68 5.91
CA GLU A 115 17.88 -20.02 7.03
C GLU A 115 18.59 -18.72 6.64
N ARG A 116 19.14 -18.63 5.42
CA ARG A 116 19.85 -17.42 4.96
C ARG A 116 18.93 -16.30 4.50
N ALA A 117 17.76 -16.67 3.99
CA ALA A 117 16.81 -15.70 3.46
C ALA A 117 15.60 -15.50 4.38
N ARG A 118 15.61 -16.14 5.57
CA ARG A 118 14.52 -16.05 6.53
C ARG A 118 14.19 -14.60 6.84
N THR A 119 12.90 -14.31 6.92
CA THR A 119 12.38 -12.96 7.15
C THR A 119 11.34 -12.97 8.25
N ASP A 120 11.20 -11.82 8.92
CA ASP A 120 10.15 -11.55 9.92
C ASP A 120 9.31 -10.34 9.50
N ILE A 121 8.01 -10.37 9.81
CA ILE A 121 7.16 -9.17 9.83
C ILE A 121 7.41 -8.45 11.16
N VAL A 122 7.90 -7.20 11.08
CA VAL A 122 8.31 -6.44 12.28
C VAL A 122 7.42 -5.24 12.59
N SER A 123 6.62 -4.77 11.64
CA SER A 123 5.68 -3.67 11.84
C SER A 123 4.60 -3.64 10.76
N VAL A 124 3.53 -2.90 11.03
CA VAL A 124 2.50 -2.51 10.04
C VAL A 124 2.84 -1.12 9.50
N THR A 125 2.50 -0.82 8.27
CA THR A 125 2.61 0.53 7.70
C THR A 125 1.26 1.22 7.67
N GLY A 126 0.24 0.49 7.21
CA GLY A 126 -1.13 0.95 7.16
C GLY A 126 -2.10 -0.19 6.93
N TYR A 127 -3.32 -0.05 7.39
CA TYR A 127 -4.37 -1.07 7.26
C TYR A 127 -5.76 -0.45 7.12
N HIS A 128 -6.71 -1.27 6.68
CA HIS A 128 -8.14 -0.96 6.78
C HIS A 128 -8.87 -2.13 7.43
N PRO A 129 -9.68 -1.90 8.50
CA PRO A 129 -10.26 -2.98 9.30
C PRO A 129 -11.29 -3.83 8.53
N LYS A 130 -11.84 -3.32 7.43
CA LYS A 130 -12.82 -4.01 6.59
C LYS A 130 -12.31 -4.38 5.20
N GLY A 131 -11.13 -3.89 4.77
CA GLY A 131 -10.54 -4.24 3.47
C GLY A 131 -10.69 -3.19 2.35
N ALA A 132 -11.12 -1.96 2.64
CA ALA A 132 -11.41 -0.91 1.64
C ALA A 132 -10.22 -0.42 0.80
N LEU A 133 -9.02 -0.95 0.98
CA LEU A 133 -7.82 -0.53 0.23
C LEU A 133 -7.62 -1.30 -1.08
N ASN A 134 -8.41 -2.35 -1.31
CA ASN A 134 -8.36 -3.19 -2.51
C ASN A 134 -9.74 -3.18 -3.17
N MET A 135 -9.79 -2.97 -4.47
CA MET A 135 -11.05 -2.72 -5.16
C MET A 135 -11.04 -3.32 -6.56
N VAL A 136 -12.25 -3.57 -7.10
CA VAL A 136 -12.44 -3.89 -8.51
C VAL A 136 -13.11 -2.70 -9.19
N VAL A 137 -12.54 -2.27 -10.30
CA VAL A 137 -13.08 -1.20 -11.15
C VAL A 137 -13.36 -1.74 -12.56
N VAL A 138 -14.30 -1.10 -13.23
CA VAL A 138 -14.69 -1.39 -14.62
C VAL A 138 -14.75 -0.11 -15.43
N ASP A 139 -14.78 -0.21 -16.74
CA ASP A 139 -15.00 0.94 -17.63
C ASP A 139 -16.27 1.72 -17.20
N PRO A 140 -16.28 3.06 -17.26
CA PRO A 140 -17.44 3.86 -16.85
C PRO A 140 -18.74 3.48 -17.59
N ALA A 141 -18.64 3.08 -18.86
CA ALA A 141 -19.77 2.67 -19.72
C ALA A 141 -20.07 1.16 -19.63
N SER A 142 -19.32 0.38 -18.85
CA SER A 142 -19.53 -1.07 -18.73
C SER A 142 -20.94 -1.39 -18.22
N PRO A 143 -21.62 -2.39 -18.79
CA PRO A 143 -22.92 -2.86 -18.28
C PRO A 143 -22.82 -3.69 -16.99
N VAL A 144 -21.61 -4.11 -16.59
CA VAL A 144 -21.34 -4.91 -15.41
C VAL A 144 -21.71 -4.14 -14.13
N GLN A 145 -22.58 -4.69 -13.28
CA GLN A 145 -23.06 -4.04 -12.06
C GLN A 145 -22.59 -4.74 -10.78
N THR A 146 -22.25 -6.02 -10.86
CA THR A 146 -21.83 -6.85 -9.73
C THR A 146 -20.63 -7.72 -10.11
N LEU A 147 -19.94 -8.31 -9.11
CA LEU A 147 -18.85 -9.27 -9.35
C LEU A 147 -19.34 -10.49 -10.15
N THR A 148 -20.58 -10.94 -9.94
CA THR A 148 -21.12 -12.10 -10.66
C THR A 148 -21.31 -11.84 -12.15
N ASP A 149 -21.47 -10.60 -12.56
CA ASP A 149 -21.53 -10.23 -13.98
C ASP A 149 -20.18 -10.36 -14.69
N LEU A 150 -19.06 -10.47 -13.92
CA LEU A 150 -17.73 -10.74 -14.46
C LEU A 150 -17.50 -12.25 -14.73
N ALA A 151 -18.47 -13.12 -14.46
CA ALA A 151 -18.29 -14.57 -14.68
C ALA A 151 -17.89 -14.86 -16.13
N GLY A 152 -16.73 -15.54 -16.29
CA GLY A 152 -16.13 -15.86 -17.60
C GLY A 152 -15.53 -14.67 -18.35
N GLN A 153 -15.55 -13.48 -17.77
CA GLN A 153 -14.95 -12.27 -18.34
C GLN A 153 -13.46 -12.15 -17.98
N LYS A 154 -12.75 -11.26 -18.67
CA LYS A 154 -11.33 -10.99 -18.43
C LYS A 154 -11.15 -9.94 -17.33
N VAL A 155 -10.40 -10.29 -16.32
CA VAL A 155 -10.06 -9.38 -15.22
C VAL A 155 -8.53 -9.25 -15.11
N SER A 156 -8.03 -8.03 -15.25
CA SER A 156 -6.62 -7.76 -14.99
C SER A 156 -6.36 -7.70 -13.50
N ALA A 157 -5.32 -8.38 -13.02
CA ALA A 157 -4.83 -8.27 -11.65
C ALA A 157 -3.32 -8.53 -11.60
N SER A 158 -2.63 -7.92 -10.64
CA SER A 158 -1.24 -8.30 -10.32
C SER A 158 -1.27 -9.54 -9.45
N VAL A 159 -1.07 -10.72 -10.04
CA VAL A 159 -1.20 -12.01 -9.34
C VAL A 159 -0.28 -12.07 -8.12
N GLY A 160 -0.82 -12.42 -6.97
CA GLY A 160 -0.12 -12.44 -5.68
C GLY A 160 -0.08 -11.09 -4.96
N SER A 161 -0.68 -10.03 -5.49
CA SER A 161 -0.86 -8.76 -4.77
C SER A 161 -2.06 -8.81 -3.81
N ALA A 162 -2.15 -7.84 -2.92
CA ALA A 162 -3.28 -7.63 -2.03
C ALA A 162 -4.61 -7.50 -2.82
N GLY A 163 -4.61 -6.76 -3.94
CA GLY A 163 -5.78 -6.63 -4.80
C GLY A 163 -6.21 -7.95 -5.43
N HIS A 164 -5.25 -8.82 -5.83
CA HIS A 164 -5.58 -10.16 -6.32
C HIS A 164 -6.14 -11.06 -5.22
N GLY A 165 -5.55 -11.02 -4.02
CA GLY A 165 -6.06 -11.79 -2.88
C GLY A 165 -7.49 -11.38 -2.51
N THR A 166 -7.78 -10.08 -2.48
CA THR A 166 -9.14 -9.57 -2.28
C THR A 166 -10.10 -10.08 -3.36
N LEU A 167 -9.70 -10.07 -4.65
CA LEU A 167 -10.50 -10.62 -5.75
C LEU A 167 -10.83 -12.10 -5.52
N VAL A 168 -9.84 -12.92 -5.17
CA VAL A 168 -10.00 -14.36 -4.90
C VAL A 168 -11.06 -14.59 -3.82
N ARG A 169 -10.98 -13.88 -2.69
CA ARG A 169 -11.97 -13.99 -1.60
C ARG A 169 -13.34 -13.48 -2.02
N ALA A 170 -13.39 -12.38 -2.76
CA ALA A 170 -14.65 -11.79 -3.22
C ALA A 170 -15.39 -12.67 -4.23
N LEU A 171 -14.66 -13.32 -5.15
CA LEU A 171 -15.21 -14.30 -6.08
C LEU A 171 -15.79 -15.52 -5.34
N GLU A 172 -15.03 -16.11 -4.39
CA GLU A 172 -15.53 -17.23 -3.59
C GLU A 172 -16.80 -16.85 -2.83
N ARG A 173 -16.82 -15.68 -2.16
CA ARG A 173 -18.02 -15.18 -1.46
C ARG A 173 -19.20 -14.94 -2.39
N ALA A 174 -18.96 -14.57 -3.64
CA ALA A 174 -19.98 -14.40 -4.68
C ALA A 174 -20.43 -15.74 -5.31
N GLY A 175 -19.86 -16.87 -4.88
CA GLY A 175 -20.18 -18.21 -5.40
C GLY A 175 -19.50 -18.53 -6.73
N LEU A 176 -18.47 -17.78 -7.11
CA LEU A 176 -17.65 -18.03 -8.28
C LEU A 176 -16.37 -18.74 -7.86
N ASP A 177 -15.92 -19.70 -8.68
CA ASP A 177 -14.64 -20.38 -8.44
C ASP A 177 -13.47 -19.39 -8.62
N PRO A 178 -12.60 -19.20 -7.61
CA PRO A 178 -11.53 -18.20 -7.68
C PRO A 178 -10.51 -18.40 -8.78
N LYS A 179 -10.38 -19.65 -9.32
CA LYS A 179 -9.41 -19.98 -10.37
C LYS A 179 -10.00 -19.92 -11.78
N THR A 180 -11.30 -20.16 -11.90
CA THR A 180 -11.94 -20.37 -13.20
C THR A 180 -13.18 -19.51 -13.41
N GLY A 181 -13.67 -18.84 -12.36
CA GLY A 181 -14.88 -18.02 -12.41
C GLY A 181 -14.71 -16.77 -13.27
N VAL A 182 -13.49 -16.24 -13.35
CA VAL A 182 -13.07 -15.16 -14.26
C VAL A 182 -11.74 -15.54 -14.92
N ASP A 183 -11.45 -14.97 -16.09
CA ASP A 183 -10.14 -15.12 -16.76
C ASP A 183 -9.16 -14.06 -16.23
N VAL A 184 -8.34 -14.45 -15.25
CA VAL A 184 -7.39 -13.53 -14.61
C VAL A 184 -6.15 -13.34 -15.47
N LEU A 185 -5.95 -12.12 -15.98
CA LEU A 185 -4.72 -11.73 -16.69
C LEU A 185 -3.71 -11.14 -15.69
N ASN A 186 -2.56 -11.83 -15.52
CA ASN A 186 -1.47 -11.36 -14.66
C ASN A 186 -0.74 -10.19 -15.30
N GLN A 187 -0.99 -8.98 -14.81
CA GLN A 187 -0.43 -7.74 -15.35
C GLN A 187 -0.01 -6.80 -14.23
N GLN A 188 1.07 -6.05 -14.46
CA GLN A 188 1.45 -4.96 -13.57
C GLN A 188 0.36 -3.88 -13.56
N PRO A 189 0.20 -3.13 -12.47
CA PRO A 189 -0.92 -2.20 -12.29
C PRO A 189 -1.09 -1.22 -13.44
N GLN A 190 -0.01 -0.62 -13.93
CA GLN A 190 -0.05 0.34 -15.03
C GLN A 190 -0.50 -0.29 -16.36
N VAL A 191 -0.06 -1.52 -16.61
CA VAL A 191 -0.50 -2.29 -17.81
C VAL A 191 -1.97 -2.62 -17.68
N GLY A 192 -2.41 -3.10 -16.49
CA GLY A 192 -3.81 -3.38 -16.20
C GLY A 192 -4.72 -2.18 -16.43
N ALA A 193 -4.28 -0.99 -15.97
CA ALA A 193 -5.00 0.26 -16.20
C ALA A 193 -5.16 0.57 -17.71
N SER A 194 -4.08 0.41 -18.48
CA SER A 194 -4.10 0.69 -19.93
C SER A 194 -4.97 -0.29 -20.72
N VAL A 195 -5.00 -1.58 -20.33
CA VAL A 195 -5.83 -2.57 -21.04
C VAL A 195 -7.30 -2.45 -20.64
N LEU A 196 -7.63 -1.96 -19.44
CA LEU A 196 -9.00 -1.59 -19.06
C LEU A 196 -9.48 -0.42 -19.92
N GLU A 197 -8.70 0.64 -20.02
CA GLU A 197 -9.03 1.85 -20.81
C GLU A 197 -9.21 1.53 -22.31
N SER A 198 -8.47 0.55 -22.83
CA SER A 198 -8.60 0.10 -24.24
C SER A 198 -9.67 -0.97 -24.45
N GLY A 199 -10.41 -1.38 -23.44
CA GLY A 199 -11.47 -2.39 -23.51
C GLY A 199 -10.96 -3.81 -23.80
N GLN A 200 -9.71 -4.12 -23.47
CA GLN A 200 -9.13 -5.47 -23.65
C GLN A 200 -9.43 -6.38 -22.45
N VAL A 201 -9.84 -5.81 -21.34
CA VAL A 201 -10.34 -6.50 -20.13
C VAL A 201 -11.63 -5.84 -19.66
N ASP A 202 -12.48 -6.63 -19.00
CA ASP A 202 -13.79 -6.20 -18.54
C ASP A 202 -13.75 -5.62 -17.12
N GLY A 203 -12.69 -5.96 -16.37
CA GLY A 203 -12.45 -5.45 -15.01
C GLY A 203 -10.97 -5.38 -14.67
N LEU A 204 -10.67 -4.57 -13.65
CA LEU A 204 -9.35 -4.43 -13.06
C LEU A 204 -9.46 -4.55 -11.54
N SER A 205 -8.80 -5.55 -10.96
CA SER A 205 -8.65 -5.70 -9.52
C SER A 205 -7.28 -5.24 -9.09
N GLN A 206 -7.24 -4.19 -8.26
CA GLN A 206 -5.98 -3.61 -7.79
C GLN A 206 -6.09 -3.04 -6.37
N PHE A 207 -4.92 -2.75 -5.82
CA PHE A 207 -4.72 -2.08 -4.54
C PHE A 207 -4.55 -0.56 -4.72
N VAL A 208 -4.59 0.17 -3.59
CA VAL A 208 -4.32 1.63 -3.58
C VAL A 208 -2.95 1.95 -4.22
N ALA A 209 -2.81 3.02 -5.03
CA ALA A 209 -3.83 4.04 -5.30
C ALA A 209 -4.60 3.83 -6.63
N TRP A 210 -4.42 2.69 -7.30
CA TRP A 210 -4.84 2.49 -8.68
C TRP A 210 -6.35 2.63 -8.91
N PRO A 211 -7.25 2.02 -8.09
CA PRO A 211 -8.69 2.20 -8.30
C PRO A 211 -9.13 3.66 -8.19
N GLY A 212 -8.72 4.34 -7.13
CA GLY A 212 -9.06 5.75 -6.92
C GLY A 212 -8.44 6.67 -7.98
N LEU A 213 -7.24 6.37 -8.48
CA LEU A 213 -6.60 7.11 -9.55
C LEU A 213 -7.42 7.05 -10.85
N LEU A 214 -7.85 5.84 -11.24
CA LEU A 214 -8.62 5.66 -12.47
C LEU A 214 -10.00 6.30 -12.38
N VAL A 215 -10.65 6.21 -11.22
CA VAL A 215 -11.95 6.86 -10.98
C VAL A 215 -11.79 8.38 -10.94
N TYR A 216 -10.76 8.91 -10.30
CA TYR A 216 -10.46 10.35 -10.32
C TYR A 216 -10.26 10.89 -11.74
N GLN A 217 -9.65 10.10 -12.62
CA GLN A 217 -9.41 10.44 -14.04
C GLN A 217 -10.60 10.16 -14.96
N ASP A 218 -11.77 9.78 -14.45
CA ASP A 218 -12.95 9.37 -15.23
C ASP A 218 -12.70 8.18 -16.20
N LYS A 219 -11.67 7.36 -15.91
CA LYS A 219 -11.28 6.17 -16.71
C LYS A 219 -11.91 4.89 -16.21
N ALA A 220 -12.47 4.90 -15.03
CA ALA A 220 -13.15 3.76 -14.43
C ALA A 220 -14.25 4.20 -13.48
N ARG A 221 -15.14 3.27 -13.13
CA ARG A 221 -16.03 3.37 -11.97
C ARG A 221 -15.81 2.19 -11.04
N LEU A 222 -16.11 2.40 -9.75
CA LEU A 222 -16.02 1.35 -8.75
C LEU A 222 -17.13 0.31 -8.98
N LEU A 223 -16.73 -0.96 -9.09
CA LEU A 223 -17.64 -2.11 -9.16
C LEU A 223 -17.78 -2.78 -7.81
N TYR A 224 -16.65 -3.00 -7.13
CA TYR A 224 -16.59 -3.72 -5.86
C TYR A 224 -15.57 -3.07 -4.93
N ASP A 225 -16.01 -2.79 -3.71
CA ASP A 225 -15.16 -2.31 -2.62
C ASP A 225 -14.77 -3.51 -1.74
N GLY A 226 -13.48 -3.68 -1.48
CA GLY A 226 -13.00 -4.74 -0.60
C GLY A 226 -13.58 -4.69 0.81
N ALA A 227 -14.10 -3.55 1.26
CA ALA A 227 -14.80 -3.42 2.53
C ALA A 227 -16.08 -4.28 2.61
N GLU A 228 -16.65 -4.70 1.49
CA GLU A 228 -17.77 -5.65 1.46
C GLU A 228 -17.40 -7.02 2.06
N LEU A 229 -16.10 -7.37 2.09
CA LEU A 229 -15.62 -8.58 2.75
C LEU A 229 -15.73 -8.51 4.28
N ASP A 230 -15.78 -7.31 4.84
CA ASP A 230 -15.71 -7.06 6.29
C ASP A 230 -14.52 -7.81 6.90
N TYR A 231 -13.38 -7.70 6.24
CA TYR A 231 -12.17 -8.44 6.54
C TYR A 231 -10.94 -7.52 6.43
N PRO A 232 -10.07 -7.47 7.45
CA PRO A 232 -8.92 -6.57 7.44
C PRO A 232 -7.98 -6.83 6.26
N THR A 233 -7.45 -5.75 5.68
CA THR A 233 -6.27 -5.77 4.81
C THR A 233 -5.21 -4.89 5.40
N LEU A 234 -3.95 -5.26 5.25
CA LEU A 234 -2.81 -4.54 5.82
C LEU A 234 -1.60 -4.55 4.90
N HIS A 235 -0.73 -3.58 5.14
CA HIS A 235 0.62 -3.56 4.59
C HIS A 235 1.59 -3.46 5.75
N GLY A 236 2.76 -4.06 5.60
CA GLY A 236 3.75 -4.13 6.68
C GLY A 236 5.18 -4.16 6.17
N VAL A 237 6.09 -4.23 7.11
CA VAL A 237 7.53 -4.30 6.89
C VAL A 237 8.01 -5.70 7.20
N VAL A 238 8.76 -6.26 6.28
CA VAL A 238 9.53 -7.49 6.46
C VAL A 238 11.02 -7.17 6.49
N VAL A 239 11.76 -7.85 7.36
CA VAL A 239 13.22 -7.74 7.47
C VAL A 239 13.85 -9.11 7.38
N ARG A 240 15.03 -9.22 6.79
CA ARG A 240 15.82 -10.44 6.86
C ARG A 240 16.36 -10.64 8.27
N GLU A 241 16.11 -11.83 8.85
CA GLU A 241 16.52 -12.15 10.23
C GLU A 241 18.05 -12.03 10.42
N ASP A 242 18.84 -12.57 9.48
CA ASP A 242 20.29 -12.53 9.54
C ASP A 242 20.86 -11.10 9.48
N TYR A 243 20.21 -10.23 8.70
CA TYR A 243 20.56 -8.81 8.63
C TYR A 243 20.22 -8.10 9.93
N ALA A 244 19.00 -8.28 10.44
CA ALA A 244 18.57 -7.69 11.71
C ALA A 244 19.43 -8.16 12.90
N ALA A 245 19.89 -9.40 12.89
CA ALA A 245 20.79 -9.94 13.92
C ALA A 245 22.19 -9.34 13.85
N ARG A 246 22.71 -9.06 12.65
CA ARG A 246 24.04 -8.43 12.46
C ARG A 246 24.03 -6.92 12.66
N HIS A 247 22.91 -6.26 12.36
CA HIS A 247 22.75 -4.82 12.38
C HIS A 247 21.48 -4.41 13.16
N PRO A 248 21.35 -4.77 14.44
CA PRO A 248 20.19 -4.45 15.24
C PRO A 248 19.98 -2.93 15.40
N GLU A 249 21.05 -2.13 15.34
CA GLU A 249 21.01 -0.68 15.36
C GLU A 249 20.35 -0.09 14.11
N VAL A 250 20.49 -0.75 12.95
CA VAL A 250 19.84 -0.32 11.70
C VAL A 250 18.35 -0.61 11.76
N LEU A 251 17.95 -1.80 12.24
CA LEU A 251 16.53 -2.12 12.39
C LEU A 251 15.86 -1.18 13.39
N ASP A 252 16.52 -0.89 14.51
CA ASP A 252 16.02 0.07 15.50
C ASP A 252 15.85 1.47 14.88
N ALA A 253 16.88 1.97 14.21
CA ALA A 253 16.83 3.26 13.50
C ALA A 253 15.70 3.31 12.48
N PHE A 254 15.48 2.23 11.73
CA PHE A 254 14.38 2.13 10.75
C PHE A 254 13.01 2.20 11.42
N LEU A 255 12.77 1.42 12.49
CA LEU A 255 11.49 1.41 13.20
C LEU A 255 11.22 2.76 13.91
N GLN A 256 12.24 3.37 14.49
CA GLN A 256 12.15 4.73 15.04
C GLN A 256 11.78 5.75 13.97
N SER A 257 12.39 5.65 12.78
CA SER A 257 12.09 6.52 11.64
C SER A 257 10.69 6.29 11.07
N GLN A 258 10.21 5.04 11.11
CA GLN A 258 8.83 4.70 10.73
C GLN A 258 7.82 5.29 11.70
N LEU A 259 8.13 5.31 13.01
CA LEU A 259 7.30 5.98 14.02
C LEU A 259 7.23 7.49 13.76
N ASP A 260 8.37 8.14 13.43
CA ASP A 260 8.38 9.57 13.06
C ASP A 260 7.53 9.85 11.81
N ALA A 261 7.66 9.02 10.78
CA ALA A 261 6.88 9.17 9.56
C ALA A 261 5.37 8.95 9.79
N THR A 262 5.02 8.03 10.70
CA THR A 262 3.62 7.75 11.07
C THR A 262 3.03 8.90 11.88
N GLU A 263 3.78 9.43 12.83
CA GLU A 263 3.38 10.59 13.63
C GLU A 263 3.19 11.81 12.74
N PHE A 264 4.15 12.11 11.84
CA PHE A 264 4.06 13.23 10.91
C PHE A 264 2.83 13.10 9.99
N LEU A 265 2.58 11.91 9.43
CA LEU A 265 1.43 11.68 8.55
C LEU A 265 0.09 11.90 9.27
N ASN A 266 -0.02 11.41 10.51
CA ASN A 266 -1.24 11.55 11.30
C ASN A 266 -1.45 13.00 11.79
N ALA A 267 -0.38 13.75 12.07
CA ALA A 267 -0.46 15.14 12.50
C ALA A 267 -0.71 16.11 11.33
N GLU A 268 -0.09 15.86 10.18
CA GLU A 268 -0.06 16.75 9.02
C GLU A 268 -0.47 16.00 7.72
N PRO A 269 -1.67 15.39 7.66
CA PRO A 269 -2.03 14.48 6.58
C PRO A 269 -2.06 15.15 5.20
N LEU A 270 -2.41 16.44 5.13
CA LEU A 270 -2.45 17.17 3.87
C LEU A 270 -1.04 17.44 3.32
N GLU A 271 -0.12 17.87 4.18
CA GLU A 271 1.29 18.07 3.81
C GLU A 271 1.98 16.72 3.51
N ALA A 272 1.71 15.67 4.29
CA ALA A 272 2.19 14.34 4.00
C ALA A 272 1.71 13.86 2.61
N SER A 273 0.44 14.12 2.27
CA SER A 273 -0.10 13.77 0.94
C SER A 273 0.59 14.53 -0.19
N ARG A 274 0.99 15.79 0.02
CA ARG A 274 1.76 16.58 -0.95
C ARG A 274 3.14 15.95 -1.18
N ILE A 275 3.86 15.64 -0.11
CA ILE A 275 5.19 15.01 -0.20
C ILE A 275 5.11 13.66 -0.93
N VAL A 276 4.09 12.86 -0.62
CA VAL A 276 3.88 11.57 -1.27
C VAL A 276 3.50 11.74 -2.74
N ALA A 277 2.66 12.71 -3.08
CA ALA A 277 2.30 13.04 -4.46
C ALA A 277 3.54 13.43 -5.28
N ASP A 278 4.39 14.30 -4.74
CA ASP A 278 5.66 14.70 -5.37
C ASP A 278 6.60 13.50 -5.60
N GLY A 279 6.68 12.58 -4.61
CA GLY A 279 7.56 11.41 -4.67
C GLY A 279 7.04 10.25 -5.54
N SER A 280 5.71 10.15 -5.75
CA SER A 280 5.07 9.07 -6.49
C SER A 280 4.59 9.46 -7.89
N GLY A 281 4.44 10.75 -8.15
CA GLY A 281 3.81 11.29 -9.37
C GLY A 281 2.29 11.12 -9.42
N LEU A 282 1.65 10.78 -8.30
CA LEU A 282 0.19 10.67 -8.19
C LEU A 282 -0.44 12.05 -7.93
N PRO A 283 -1.69 12.31 -8.37
CA PRO A 283 -2.45 13.48 -7.94
C PRO A 283 -2.57 13.52 -6.41
N GLN A 284 -2.34 14.67 -5.81
CA GLN A 284 -2.42 14.83 -4.35
C GLN A 284 -3.83 14.50 -3.83
N GLU A 285 -4.87 14.77 -4.61
CA GLU A 285 -6.26 14.47 -4.29
C GLU A 285 -6.48 12.95 -4.11
N VAL A 286 -5.84 12.15 -4.95
CA VAL A 286 -5.87 10.67 -4.85
C VAL A 286 -5.06 10.19 -3.65
N VAL A 287 -3.88 10.76 -3.41
CA VAL A 287 -3.10 10.42 -2.22
C VAL A 287 -3.90 10.77 -0.96
N TYR A 288 -4.51 11.94 -0.91
CA TYR A 288 -5.29 12.39 0.24
C TYR A 288 -6.62 11.62 0.40
N LEU A 289 -7.21 11.09 -0.68
CA LEU A 289 -8.34 10.16 -0.58
C LEU A 289 -8.01 9.00 0.35
N TYR A 290 -6.85 8.37 0.14
CA TYR A 290 -6.46 7.16 0.87
C TYR A 290 -5.68 7.43 2.16
N ASN A 291 -4.88 8.50 2.21
CA ASN A 291 -3.99 8.79 3.34
C ASN A 291 -4.53 9.88 4.28
N GLY A 292 -5.61 10.55 3.90
CA GLY A 292 -6.31 11.48 4.77
C GLY A 292 -7.17 10.78 5.83
N PRO A 293 -7.75 11.55 6.77
CA PRO A 293 -8.61 11.03 7.83
C PRO A 293 -9.76 10.17 7.28
N GLY A 294 -9.96 8.98 7.83
CA GLY A 294 -11.01 8.03 7.38
C GLY A 294 -10.64 7.18 6.16
N GLY A 295 -9.43 7.31 5.63
CA GLY A 295 -8.85 6.41 4.65
C GLY A 295 -8.08 5.25 5.29
N THR A 296 -6.79 5.11 4.98
CA THR A 296 -5.89 4.15 5.62
C THR A 296 -5.68 4.50 7.10
N SER A 297 -5.75 3.51 7.96
CA SER A 297 -5.31 3.65 9.36
C SER A 297 -3.79 3.47 9.39
N PHE A 298 -3.06 4.54 9.65
CA PHE A 298 -1.61 4.52 9.82
C PHE A 298 -1.26 4.28 11.28
N ASP A 299 -0.84 3.05 11.57
CA ASP A 299 -0.46 2.56 12.89
C ASP A 299 0.57 1.44 12.68
N THR A 300 1.67 1.48 13.42
CA THR A 300 2.78 0.54 13.23
C THR A 300 2.59 -0.79 13.95
N THR A 301 1.57 -0.91 14.82
CA THR A 301 1.41 -2.07 15.70
C THR A 301 0.86 -3.30 14.99
N LEU A 302 1.37 -4.46 15.38
CA LEU A 302 0.90 -5.77 14.92
C LEU A 302 -0.31 -6.22 15.74
N LYS A 303 -1.46 -5.56 15.52
CA LYS A 303 -2.72 -5.85 16.24
C LYS A 303 -3.12 -7.32 16.07
N PRO A 304 -3.64 -7.98 17.13
CA PRO A 304 -4.10 -9.37 17.04
C PRO A 304 -5.07 -9.61 15.87
N SER A 305 -5.99 -8.68 15.62
CA SER A 305 -6.95 -8.78 14.50
C SER A 305 -6.26 -8.80 13.13
N LEU A 306 -5.15 -8.09 12.95
CA LEU A 306 -4.38 -8.06 11.72
C LEU A 306 -3.56 -9.35 11.54
N VAL A 307 -2.97 -9.86 12.61
CA VAL A 307 -2.28 -11.17 12.61
C VAL A 307 -3.26 -12.30 12.31
N ASP A 308 -4.47 -12.26 12.87
CA ASP A 308 -5.52 -13.24 12.59
C ASP A 308 -6.04 -13.13 11.15
N ALA A 309 -6.07 -11.93 10.58
CA ALA A 309 -6.37 -11.72 9.17
C ALA A 309 -5.31 -12.40 8.27
N LEU A 310 -4.01 -12.22 8.56
CA LEU A 310 -2.94 -12.91 7.84
C LEU A 310 -3.08 -14.43 7.91
N LYS A 311 -3.39 -15.00 9.10
CA LYS A 311 -3.66 -16.46 9.25
C LYS A 311 -4.84 -16.92 8.40
N GLY A 312 -5.92 -16.12 8.37
CA GLY A 312 -7.11 -16.40 7.57
C GLY A 312 -6.92 -16.24 6.07
N ASP A 313 -5.86 -15.57 5.62
CA ASP A 313 -5.50 -15.44 4.21
C ASP A 313 -4.63 -16.60 3.69
N VAL A 314 -3.92 -17.33 4.57
CA VAL A 314 -3.04 -18.46 4.17
C VAL A 314 -3.76 -19.48 3.28
N PRO A 315 -4.99 -19.94 3.57
CA PRO A 315 -5.69 -20.90 2.72
C PRO A 315 -5.89 -20.42 1.28
N TYR A 316 -6.05 -19.10 1.08
CA TYR A 316 -6.27 -18.51 -0.24
C TYR A 316 -5.02 -18.47 -1.12
N LEU A 317 -3.82 -18.62 -0.53
CA LEU A 317 -2.57 -18.75 -1.30
C LEU A 317 -2.63 -19.91 -2.31
N LYS A 318 -3.34 -21.00 -1.98
CA LYS A 318 -3.53 -22.16 -2.88
C LYS A 318 -4.33 -21.82 -4.15
N SER A 319 -5.14 -20.77 -4.10
CA SER A 319 -5.86 -20.26 -5.29
C SER A 319 -4.99 -19.33 -6.13
N ILE A 320 -3.92 -18.79 -5.54
CA ILE A 320 -3.00 -17.85 -6.20
C ILE A 320 -1.82 -18.60 -6.84
N GLY A 321 -1.32 -19.66 -6.19
CA GLY A 321 -0.17 -20.43 -6.66
C GLY A 321 0.17 -21.61 -5.75
N ASP A 322 1.27 -22.27 -6.05
CA ASP A 322 1.83 -23.35 -5.24
C ASP A 322 2.85 -22.75 -4.25
N PHE A 323 2.44 -22.61 -3.00
CA PHE A 323 3.25 -22.04 -1.93
C PHE A 323 3.38 -23.02 -0.77
N ALA A 324 4.54 -23.01 -0.10
CA ALA A 324 4.78 -23.81 1.09
C ALA A 324 3.83 -23.37 2.22
N GLU A 325 3.56 -24.28 3.14
CA GLU A 325 2.84 -23.95 4.37
C GLU A 325 3.63 -22.89 5.17
N LEU A 326 2.91 -21.96 5.79
CA LEU A 326 3.46 -20.85 6.55
C LEU A 326 2.88 -20.83 7.96
N ASP A 327 3.75 -20.90 8.96
CA ASP A 327 3.41 -20.54 10.33
C ASP A 327 3.47 -19.00 10.49
N VAL A 328 2.29 -18.37 10.40
CA VAL A 328 2.19 -16.90 10.55
C VAL A 328 2.64 -16.45 11.94
N ALA A 329 2.43 -17.25 12.98
CA ALA A 329 2.83 -16.89 14.34
C ALA A 329 4.35 -16.82 14.48
N GLY A 330 5.07 -17.78 13.85
CA GLY A 330 6.53 -17.77 13.79
C GLY A 330 7.12 -16.79 12.78
N PHE A 331 6.29 -16.17 11.92
CA PHE A 331 6.69 -15.15 10.94
C PHE A 331 6.53 -13.71 11.46
N VAL A 332 5.77 -13.53 12.55
CA VAL A 332 5.52 -12.21 13.16
C VAL A 332 6.45 -12.02 14.35
N ASN A 333 7.23 -10.94 14.34
CA ASN A 333 8.17 -10.57 15.40
C ASN A 333 8.01 -9.10 15.76
N ASP A 334 7.17 -8.79 16.74
CA ASP A 334 6.95 -7.42 17.23
C ASP A 334 7.96 -6.97 18.30
N GLY A 335 8.90 -7.84 18.68
CA GLY A 335 9.91 -7.55 19.72
C GLY A 335 10.71 -6.27 19.46
N PRO A 336 11.30 -6.07 18.27
CA PRO A 336 12.01 -4.83 17.93
C PRO A 336 11.12 -3.59 18.01
N LEU A 337 9.86 -3.68 17.56
CA LEU A 337 8.94 -2.55 17.61
C LEU A 337 8.52 -2.21 19.05
N ARG A 338 8.29 -3.21 19.89
CA ARG A 338 8.04 -3.00 21.33
C ARG A 338 9.19 -2.28 22.03
N LYS A 339 10.43 -2.64 21.67
CA LYS A 339 11.63 -1.94 22.13
C LYS A 339 11.59 -0.47 21.71
N ALA A 340 11.34 -0.19 20.43
CA ALA A 340 11.28 1.17 19.89
C ALA A 340 10.19 2.01 20.61
N PHE A 341 9.02 1.44 20.90
CA PHE A 341 7.97 2.09 21.70
C PHE A 341 8.46 2.41 23.12
N THR A 342 9.12 1.46 23.78
CA THR A 342 9.64 1.63 25.15
C THR A 342 10.67 2.75 25.22
N GLU A 343 11.57 2.83 24.25
CA GLU A 343 12.60 3.87 24.20
C GLU A 343 12.03 5.27 24.00
N ARG A 344 10.85 5.38 23.35
CA ARG A 344 10.09 6.63 23.23
C ARG A 344 9.17 6.92 24.44
N GLY A 345 9.08 6.02 25.39
CA GLY A 345 8.10 6.13 26.48
C GLY A 345 6.65 6.00 26.02
N LEU A 346 6.41 5.34 24.86
CA LEU A 346 5.09 5.08 24.32
C LEU A 346 4.52 3.77 24.85
N ASP A 347 3.20 3.72 25.04
CA ASP A 347 2.50 2.51 25.47
C ASP A 347 2.07 1.68 24.26
N TYR A 348 2.80 0.57 24.01
CA TYR A 348 2.51 -0.36 22.91
C TYR A 348 1.14 -1.03 23.07
N GLN A 349 0.72 -1.36 24.33
CA GLN A 349 -0.58 -1.99 24.55
C GLN A 349 -1.73 -1.02 24.26
N ALA A 350 -1.62 0.23 24.66
CA ALA A 350 -2.59 1.26 24.34
C ALA A 350 -2.71 1.46 22.81
N ALA A 351 -1.59 1.38 22.07
CA ALA A 351 -1.58 1.46 20.64
C ALA A 351 -2.26 0.24 19.97
N LEU A 352 -2.06 -0.97 20.52
CA LEU A 352 -2.77 -2.17 20.05
C LEU A 352 -4.30 -2.03 20.17
N ASP A 353 -4.77 -1.40 21.24
CA ASP A 353 -6.19 -1.23 21.56
C ASP A 353 -6.83 -0.02 20.84
N ALA A 354 -6.02 0.86 20.26
CA ALA A 354 -6.48 2.06 19.57
C ALA A 354 -7.34 1.70 18.35
N LYS A 355 -8.45 2.44 18.17
CA LYS A 355 -9.37 2.30 17.02
C LYS A 355 -9.43 3.59 16.23
N SER A 356 -9.54 3.48 14.92
CA SER A 356 -9.79 4.63 14.07
C SER A 356 -11.16 5.22 14.35
N ALA A 357 -11.25 6.54 14.43
CA ALA A 357 -12.51 7.24 14.60
C ALA A 357 -13.28 7.30 13.26
N PRO A 358 -14.62 7.20 13.28
CA PRO A 358 -15.44 7.51 12.12
C PRO A 358 -15.21 8.95 11.68
N THR A 359 -15.20 9.20 10.38
CA THR A 359 -15.07 10.54 9.80
C THR A 359 -16.36 10.95 9.11
N GLY A 360 -16.65 12.25 9.10
CA GLY A 360 -17.69 12.86 8.29
C GLY A 360 -17.22 13.16 6.87
N GLY A 361 -17.90 14.12 6.22
CA GLY A 361 -17.45 14.64 4.93
C GLY A 361 -16.29 15.62 5.10
N GLU A 362 -15.56 15.88 4.01
CA GLU A 362 -14.44 16.80 4.00
C GLU A 362 -14.37 17.57 2.66
N LEU A 363 -14.25 18.87 2.75
CA LEU A 363 -14.16 19.78 1.61
C LEU A 363 -12.75 20.38 1.52
N TRP A 364 -12.15 20.31 0.34
CA TRP A 364 -10.88 20.94 0.01
C TRP A 364 -11.05 21.94 -1.12
N LEU A 365 -10.76 23.21 -0.85
CA LEU A 365 -10.86 24.28 -1.83
C LEU A 365 -9.52 24.49 -2.56
N GLN A 366 -9.61 24.92 -3.80
CA GLN A 366 -8.44 25.25 -4.60
C GLN A 366 -7.65 26.40 -3.95
N GLY A 367 -6.33 26.19 -3.79
CA GLY A 367 -5.43 27.17 -3.17
C GLY A 367 -5.46 27.19 -1.64
N SER A 368 -6.23 26.28 -1.00
CA SER A 368 -6.21 26.14 0.46
C SER A 368 -5.18 25.10 0.91
N ASP A 369 -4.45 25.44 1.97
CA ASP A 369 -3.50 24.54 2.67
C ASP A 369 -4.19 23.73 3.78
N SER A 370 -5.52 23.78 3.87
CA SER A 370 -6.33 23.08 4.85
C SER A 370 -7.63 22.58 4.23
N THR A 371 -8.25 21.61 4.87
CA THR A 371 -9.57 21.09 4.51
C THR A 371 -10.59 21.50 5.56
N GLN A 372 -11.86 21.49 5.19
CA GLN A 372 -13.00 21.73 6.09
C GLN A 372 -13.71 20.40 6.34
N THR A 373 -13.67 19.93 7.58
CA THR A 373 -14.43 18.75 8.02
C THR A 373 -15.87 19.14 8.33
N VAL A 374 -16.81 18.29 7.94
CA VAL A 374 -18.25 18.43 8.23
C VAL A 374 -18.81 17.13 8.81
N ALA A 375 -19.94 17.22 9.51
CA ALA A 375 -20.46 16.12 10.30
C ALA A 375 -20.98 14.92 9.45
N ASN A 376 -21.50 15.19 8.25
CA ASN A 376 -22.11 14.17 7.38
C ASN A 376 -22.15 14.61 5.92
N SER A 377 -22.58 13.70 5.03
CA SER A 377 -22.66 13.92 3.59
C SER A 377 -23.63 15.05 3.18
N THR A 378 -24.73 15.23 3.90
CA THR A 378 -25.67 16.34 3.63
C THR A 378 -25.06 17.69 3.96
N GLU A 379 -24.33 17.80 5.08
CA GLU A 379 -23.55 19.00 5.42
C GLU A 379 -22.43 19.27 4.42
N LEU A 380 -21.80 18.23 3.86
CA LEU A 380 -20.82 18.40 2.82
C LEU A 380 -21.42 19.03 1.56
N LEU A 381 -22.57 18.55 1.11
CA LEU A 381 -23.25 19.13 -0.05
C LEU A 381 -23.61 20.61 0.18
N ARG A 382 -24.03 20.97 1.39
CA ARG A 382 -24.25 22.39 1.76
C ARG A 382 -22.97 23.22 1.71
N ALA A 383 -21.87 22.68 2.26
CA ALA A 383 -20.59 23.38 2.26
C ALA A 383 -20.05 23.58 0.82
N VAL A 384 -20.13 22.53 -0.03
CA VAL A 384 -19.78 22.63 -1.45
C VAL A 384 -20.59 23.70 -2.16
N ARG A 385 -21.91 23.67 -2.01
CA ARG A 385 -22.82 24.65 -2.62
C ARG A 385 -22.55 26.08 -2.16
N ALA A 386 -22.29 26.27 -0.86
CA ALA A 386 -21.93 27.57 -0.31
C ALA A 386 -20.62 28.10 -0.90
N ALA A 387 -19.60 27.25 -0.95
CA ALA A 387 -18.30 27.60 -1.55
C ALA A 387 -18.44 28.00 -3.02
N GLU A 388 -19.20 27.25 -3.83
CA GLU A 388 -19.47 27.56 -5.24
C GLU A 388 -20.26 28.88 -5.39
N ALA A 389 -21.24 29.15 -4.52
CA ALA A 389 -21.99 30.40 -4.52
C ALA A 389 -21.13 31.61 -4.17
N ASP A 390 -20.12 31.44 -3.33
CA ASP A 390 -19.11 32.46 -2.99
C ASP A 390 -17.99 32.59 -4.04
N GLY A 391 -18.08 31.84 -5.14
CA GLY A 391 -17.12 31.87 -6.25
C GLY A 391 -15.84 31.09 -5.97
N ALA A 392 -15.76 30.28 -4.92
CA ALA A 392 -14.62 29.40 -4.66
C ALA A 392 -14.69 28.15 -5.57
N THR A 393 -13.51 27.65 -5.94
CA THR A 393 -13.38 26.41 -6.71
C THR A 393 -13.12 25.27 -5.76
N VAL A 394 -13.95 24.21 -5.84
CA VAL A 394 -13.71 22.97 -5.11
C VAL A 394 -12.56 22.21 -5.77
N ARG A 395 -11.52 21.90 -5.02
CA ARG A 395 -10.41 21.07 -5.45
C ARG A 395 -10.77 19.58 -5.36
N ALA A 396 -11.31 19.16 -4.21
CA ALA A 396 -11.86 17.83 -3.96
C ALA A 396 -12.87 17.87 -2.83
N ALA A 397 -13.79 16.90 -2.82
CA ALA A 397 -14.68 16.67 -1.71
C ALA A 397 -14.74 15.16 -1.44
N TYR A 398 -14.71 14.77 -0.18
CA TYR A 398 -14.64 13.38 0.25
C TYR A 398 -15.83 13.05 1.16
N VAL A 399 -16.39 11.87 0.96
CA VAL A 399 -17.52 11.35 1.77
C VAL A 399 -17.24 9.91 2.20
N PRO A 400 -17.70 9.49 3.38
CA PRO A 400 -17.77 8.07 3.69
C PRO A 400 -18.96 7.44 2.95
N ASP A 401 -18.74 6.27 2.34
CA ASP A 401 -19.83 5.41 1.85
C ASP A 401 -20.84 5.14 2.96
N ALA A 402 -22.13 5.26 2.64
CA ALA A 402 -23.19 5.20 3.64
C ALA A 402 -23.38 3.79 4.25
N GLU A 403 -22.98 2.72 3.55
CA GLU A 403 -23.07 1.33 4.02
C GLU A 403 -21.72 0.86 4.63
N LEU A 404 -20.63 1.10 3.91
CA LEU A 404 -19.33 0.53 4.22
C LEU A 404 -18.46 1.45 5.07
N GLY A 405 -18.67 2.75 4.98
CA GLY A 405 -17.85 3.77 5.61
C GLY A 405 -16.58 4.09 4.85
N THR A 406 -16.33 3.46 3.71
CA THR A 406 -15.17 3.73 2.86
C THR A 406 -15.15 5.17 2.40
N ARG A 407 -14.04 5.87 2.60
CA ARG A 407 -13.83 7.23 2.11
C ARG A 407 -13.75 7.24 0.59
N TRP A 408 -14.55 8.08 -0.06
CA TRP A 408 -14.62 8.17 -1.52
C TRP A 408 -14.76 9.62 -1.99
N PHE A 409 -14.55 9.87 -3.29
CA PHE A 409 -14.80 11.17 -3.91
C PHE A 409 -16.32 11.45 -3.97
N ALA A 410 -16.74 12.61 -3.50
CA ALA A 410 -18.16 12.98 -3.47
C ALA A 410 -18.76 13.11 -4.88
N ASP A 411 -18.01 13.63 -5.84
CA ASP A 411 -18.44 13.79 -7.24
C ASP A 411 -18.44 12.48 -8.04
N LYS A 412 -17.81 11.41 -7.51
CA LYS A 412 -17.76 10.07 -8.11
C LYS A 412 -18.66 9.08 -7.39
N ALA A 413 -19.23 9.45 -6.26
CA ALA A 413 -20.17 8.61 -5.52
C ALA A 413 -21.53 8.50 -6.23
N VAL A 414 -22.21 7.37 -6.03
CA VAL A 414 -23.60 7.16 -6.40
C VAL A 414 -24.47 7.74 -5.29
N TRP A 415 -25.17 8.83 -5.56
CA TRP A 415 -26.00 9.49 -4.56
C TRP A 415 -27.42 8.91 -4.53
N VAL A 416 -27.91 8.69 -3.34
CA VAL A 416 -29.31 8.27 -3.08
C VAL A 416 -29.98 9.33 -2.21
N LYS A 417 -31.13 9.83 -2.67
CA LYS A 417 -32.00 10.65 -1.85
C LYS A 417 -32.99 9.73 -1.13
N ASP A 418 -32.97 9.79 0.21
CA ASP A 418 -33.87 9.06 1.09
C ASP A 418 -34.50 10.04 2.08
N GLY A 419 -35.78 10.43 1.82
CA GLY A 419 -36.43 11.48 2.57
C GLY A 419 -35.72 12.82 2.49
N GLN A 420 -35.18 13.30 3.62
CA GLN A 420 -34.37 14.53 3.73
C GLN A 420 -32.87 14.24 3.70
N SER A 421 -32.44 12.98 3.65
CA SER A 421 -31.06 12.57 3.66
C SER A 421 -30.48 12.40 2.26
N TYR A 422 -29.21 12.73 2.09
CA TYR A 422 -28.45 12.50 0.88
C TYR A 422 -27.29 11.54 1.23
N LEU A 423 -27.38 10.31 0.70
CA LEU A 423 -26.51 9.20 1.06
C LEU A 423 -25.57 8.86 -0.11
N PRO A 424 -24.25 8.90 0.07
CA PRO A 424 -23.30 8.51 -0.94
C PRO A 424 -22.97 7.02 -0.85
N PHE A 425 -22.84 6.36 -1.99
CA PHE A 425 -22.38 4.98 -2.12
C PHE A 425 -21.21 4.93 -3.11
N GLY A 426 -20.18 4.13 -2.84
CA GLY A 426 -19.06 3.95 -3.77
C GLY A 426 -19.47 3.14 -5.00
N THR A 427 -20.46 2.23 -4.86
CA THR A 427 -20.90 1.31 -5.91
C THR A 427 -22.38 1.45 -6.24
N GLN A 428 -22.75 1.13 -7.49
CA GLN A 428 -24.15 1.02 -7.90
C GLN A 428 -24.88 -0.08 -7.11
N ALA A 429 -24.20 -1.21 -6.85
CA ALA A 429 -24.77 -2.32 -6.09
C ALA A 429 -25.14 -1.91 -4.66
N GLY A 430 -24.27 -1.15 -3.97
CA GLY A 430 -24.58 -0.61 -2.63
C GLY A 430 -25.80 0.31 -2.64
N ALA A 431 -25.87 1.25 -3.59
CA ALA A 431 -27.02 2.13 -3.75
C ALA A 431 -28.32 1.35 -4.01
N GLN A 432 -28.29 0.31 -4.84
CA GLN A 432 -29.45 -0.52 -5.14
C GLN A 432 -29.88 -1.36 -3.93
N ARG A 433 -28.96 -1.89 -3.12
CA ARG A 433 -29.30 -2.57 -1.85
C ARG A 433 -30.05 -1.63 -0.93
N HIS A 434 -29.60 -0.38 -0.78
CA HIS A 434 -30.27 0.61 0.05
C HIS A 434 -31.67 0.90 -0.44
N ILE A 435 -31.85 1.18 -1.74
CA ILE A 435 -33.17 1.48 -2.34
C ILE A 435 -34.13 0.31 -2.19
N ALA A 436 -33.69 -0.92 -2.36
CA ALA A 436 -34.52 -2.11 -2.18
C ALA A 436 -35.04 -2.25 -0.74
N ALA A 437 -34.27 -1.78 0.25
CA ALA A 437 -34.66 -1.79 1.67
C ALA A 437 -35.48 -0.56 2.11
N HIS A 438 -35.43 0.55 1.34
CA HIS A 438 -36.03 1.83 1.70
C HIS A 438 -36.97 2.32 0.58
N PRO A 439 -38.26 1.90 0.60
CA PRO A 439 -39.27 2.35 -0.39
C PRO A 439 -39.37 3.88 -0.41
N GLY A 440 -39.22 4.48 -1.58
CA GLY A 440 -39.19 5.93 -1.77
C GLY A 440 -37.83 6.57 -1.89
N ALA A 441 -36.76 5.83 -1.57
CA ALA A 441 -35.40 6.25 -1.88
C ALA A 441 -35.13 6.13 -3.40
N ALA A 442 -34.34 7.02 -3.96
CA ALA A 442 -34.04 7.04 -5.39
C ALA A 442 -32.58 7.50 -5.67
N VAL A 443 -31.97 6.92 -6.70
CA VAL A 443 -30.69 7.42 -7.20
C VAL A 443 -30.89 8.80 -7.82
N ILE A 444 -29.99 9.71 -7.50
CA ILE A 444 -29.91 11.05 -8.07
C ILE A 444 -28.47 11.33 -8.50
N SER A 445 -28.26 12.26 -9.40
CA SER A 445 -26.92 12.73 -9.73
C SER A 445 -26.33 13.59 -8.61
N TYR A 446 -25.00 13.69 -8.57
CA TYR A 446 -24.31 14.60 -7.64
C TYR A 446 -24.81 16.04 -7.77
N ARG A 447 -25.06 16.51 -9.02
CA ARG A 447 -25.58 17.83 -9.28
C ARG A 447 -27.00 18.03 -8.72
N GLU A 448 -27.89 17.02 -8.86
CA GLU A 448 -29.21 17.08 -8.26
C GLU A 448 -29.14 17.08 -6.73
N ALA A 449 -28.19 16.34 -6.14
CA ALA A 449 -27.92 16.38 -4.70
C ALA A 449 -27.51 17.79 -4.25
N LEU A 450 -26.58 18.44 -4.95
CA LEU A 450 -26.12 19.80 -4.65
C LEU A 450 -27.25 20.85 -4.78
N VAL A 451 -28.10 20.72 -5.79
CA VAL A 451 -29.25 21.66 -5.97
C VAL A 451 -30.34 21.39 -4.95
N GLY A 452 -30.59 20.15 -4.61
CA GLY A 452 -31.67 19.72 -3.74
C GLY A 452 -31.44 19.92 -2.24
N VAL A 453 -30.17 20.05 -1.82
CA VAL A 453 -29.84 20.34 -0.40
C VAL A 453 -30.17 21.81 -0.07
N GLN A 454 -31.02 22.00 0.95
CA GLN A 454 -31.44 23.33 1.44
C GLN A 454 -30.55 23.79 2.59
#